data_72250f3998bc3ada32a3dfc5f1e62ebb
#
_entry.id   72250f3998bc3ada32a3dfc5f1e62ebb
#
_cell.length_a   1.000
_cell.length_b   1.000
_cell.length_c   1.000
_cell.angle_alpha   90.00
_cell.angle_beta   90.00
_cell.angle_gamma   90.00
#
_symmetry.space_group_name_H-M   'P 1'
#
loop_
_entity.id
_entity.type
_entity.pdbx_description
1 polymer ?
#
loop_
_entity_poly.entity_id
_entity_poly.type
_entity_poly.pdbx_seq_one_letter_code
_entity_poly.pdbx_strand_id
1 'polypeptide(L)'
;MTRYASLPLAADLYNDLEPSPKSSWRDLLPGLTVAVLATMAAAFVADHYGAPLTLMALLIGLALNFIGADPRMGPGLGFASKTLLRLGIVLAGARITVGQIIDLGPLTLLAVLVILLATLGAGIAFARAAGLGSAFGTLAGGAVAICGASAAMALATTLGERRANQAQLALVLVGISAASAAAMFLYPILAHQLGLNDRQAGFMLGASIHDVAQAIGAGYSFSDEAGQVAAIVKLTRVALLAPVLALVAAFFRPENGKKTGIPLPWFVVGFFVFAGINSLGVIPTMVSNGAQDVATACLACAVAATGIRAPMSSLLETGFKPLLVIILASLVALALSLGGALILL
;
A
#
# COMPACT_ATOMS: atom_id res chain seq x y z
N MET A 1 -11.45 -16.94 33.04
CA MET A 1 -11.98 -16.33 31.79
C MET A 1 -11.42 -14.93 31.70
N THR A 2 -10.22 -14.81 31.14
CA THR A 2 -9.56 -13.52 30.87
C THR A 2 -10.21 -12.92 29.64
N ARG A 3 -10.92 -11.79 29.80
CA ARG A 3 -11.40 -10.95 28.71
C ARG A 3 -10.16 -10.50 27.93
N TYR A 4 -9.99 -11.00 26.74
CA TYR A 4 -9.09 -10.38 25.78
C TYR A 4 -9.60 -8.95 25.57
N ALA A 5 -8.82 -7.98 26.01
CA ALA A 5 -9.08 -6.60 25.65
C ALA A 5 -9.12 -6.54 24.11
N SER A 6 -10.26 -6.11 23.56
CA SER A 6 -10.38 -5.93 22.13
C SER A 6 -9.23 -5.06 21.66
N LEU A 7 -8.42 -5.59 20.73
CA LEU A 7 -7.37 -4.80 20.07
C LEU A 7 -8.00 -3.50 19.55
N PRO A 8 -7.31 -2.36 19.68
CA PRO A 8 -7.83 -1.12 19.13
C PRO A 8 -8.13 -1.32 17.64
N LEU A 9 -9.23 -0.75 17.16
CA LEU A 9 -9.68 -0.82 15.75
C LEU A 9 -8.54 -0.56 14.74
N ALA A 10 -7.53 0.20 15.14
CA ALA A 10 -6.31 0.48 14.39
C ALA A 10 -5.45 -0.76 14.09
N ALA A 11 -5.48 -1.78 14.95
CA ALA A 11 -4.68 -2.99 14.76
C ALA A 11 -5.29 -3.94 13.73
N ASP A 12 -6.59 -3.85 13.49
CA ASP A 12 -7.32 -4.63 12.47
C ASP A 12 -7.74 -3.78 11.27
N LEU A 13 -6.93 -2.80 10.89
CA LEU A 13 -7.14 -1.98 9.69
C LEU A 13 -7.42 -2.82 8.44
N TYR A 14 -6.92 -4.04 8.42
CA TYR A 14 -7.04 -4.96 7.28
C TYR A 14 -7.93 -6.17 7.60
N ASN A 15 -8.47 -6.32 8.81
CA ASN A 15 -9.35 -7.44 9.23
C ASN A 15 -8.72 -8.82 8.98
N ASP A 16 -7.40 -8.92 9.04
CA ASP A 16 -6.65 -10.14 8.74
C ASP A 16 -6.20 -10.85 10.04
N LEU A 17 -6.39 -10.21 11.19
CA LEU A 17 -5.98 -10.71 12.50
C LEU A 17 -7.04 -11.58 13.19
N GLU A 18 -8.32 -11.36 12.87
CA GLU A 18 -9.41 -12.22 13.33
C GLU A 18 -10.14 -12.83 12.13
N PRO A 19 -10.51 -14.13 12.17
CA PRO A 19 -11.41 -14.70 11.19
C PRO A 19 -12.75 -13.94 11.28
N SER A 20 -12.99 -13.05 10.33
CA SER A 20 -14.24 -12.30 10.26
C SER A 20 -15.41 -13.28 10.29
N PRO A 21 -16.41 -13.13 11.16
CA PRO A 21 -17.66 -13.84 11.02
C PRO A 21 -18.13 -13.59 9.58
N LYS A 22 -18.62 -14.64 8.90
CA LYS A 22 -19.12 -14.53 7.52
C LYS A 22 -20.13 -13.39 7.48
N SER A 23 -19.66 -12.19 7.08
CA SER A 23 -20.52 -11.01 6.99
C SER A 23 -21.54 -11.26 5.88
N SER A 24 -22.80 -11.06 6.21
CA SER A 24 -23.85 -11.02 5.20
C SER A 24 -23.60 -9.84 4.25
N TRP A 25 -24.01 -9.96 2.99
CA TRP A 25 -23.95 -8.83 2.07
C TRP A 25 -24.62 -7.55 2.62
N ARG A 26 -25.62 -7.72 3.51
CA ARG A 26 -26.31 -6.61 4.21
C ARG A 26 -25.38 -5.86 5.17
N ASP A 27 -24.44 -6.55 5.78
CA ASP A 27 -23.47 -5.94 6.71
C ASP A 27 -22.44 -5.07 5.96
N LEU A 28 -22.24 -5.32 4.65
CA LEU A 28 -21.35 -4.54 3.82
C LEU A 28 -21.97 -3.20 3.39
N LEU A 29 -23.31 -3.15 3.28
CA LEU A 29 -24.03 -2.00 2.71
C LEU A 29 -23.68 -0.66 3.39
N PRO A 30 -23.72 -0.51 4.72
CA PRO A 30 -23.51 0.79 5.34
C PRO A 30 -22.14 1.40 5.00
N GLY A 31 -21.06 0.66 5.24
CA GLY A 31 -19.71 1.14 4.97
C GLY A 31 -19.41 1.29 3.49
N LEU A 32 -19.90 0.37 2.65
CA LEU A 32 -19.73 0.46 1.20
C LEU A 32 -20.47 1.67 0.62
N THR A 33 -21.69 1.94 1.08
CA THR A 33 -22.46 3.14 0.66
C THR A 33 -21.69 4.41 0.98
N VAL A 34 -21.14 4.52 2.20
CA VAL A 34 -20.34 5.70 2.59
C VAL A 34 -19.09 5.83 1.69
N ALA A 35 -18.37 4.73 1.43
CA ALA A 35 -17.20 4.75 0.56
C ALA A 35 -17.55 5.18 -0.88
N VAL A 36 -18.65 4.67 -1.42
CA VAL A 36 -19.14 5.03 -2.78
C VAL A 36 -19.56 6.50 -2.82
N LEU A 37 -20.32 6.99 -1.84
CA LEU A 37 -20.74 8.41 -1.77
C LEU A 37 -19.54 9.35 -1.65
N ALA A 38 -18.55 8.98 -0.82
CA ALA A 38 -17.30 9.73 -0.71
C ALA A 38 -16.53 9.77 -2.05
N THR A 39 -16.54 8.64 -2.78
CA THR A 39 -15.92 8.56 -4.11
C THR A 39 -16.66 9.39 -5.14
N MET A 40 -17.99 9.38 -5.14
CA MET A 40 -18.80 10.22 -6.03
C MET A 40 -18.58 11.72 -5.75
N ALA A 41 -18.52 12.10 -4.47
CA ALA A 41 -18.17 13.46 -4.08
C ALA A 41 -16.76 13.85 -4.55
N ALA A 42 -15.79 12.91 -4.42
CA ALA A 42 -14.43 13.10 -4.91
C ALA A 42 -14.39 13.25 -6.43
N ALA A 43 -15.16 12.44 -7.17
CA ALA A 43 -15.26 12.54 -8.63
C ALA A 43 -15.85 13.89 -9.05
N PHE A 44 -16.92 14.34 -8.39
CA PHE A 44 -17.51 15.65 -8.67
C PHE A 44 -16.50 16.79 -8.48
N VAL A 45 -15.76 16.78 -7.34
CA VAL A 45 -14.73 17.78 -7.08
C VAL A 45 -13.58 17.68 -8.10
N ALA A 46 -13.15 16.47 -8.43
CA ALA A 46 -12.09 16.22 -9.40
C ALA A 46 -12.47 16.79 -10.78
N ASP A 47 -13.66 16.49 -11.27
CA ASP A 47 -14.15 16.95 -12.57
C ASP A 47 -14.37 18.46 -12.61
N HIS A 48 -14.87 19.04 -11.51
CA HIS A 48 -15.20 20.47 -11.47
C HIS A 48 -13.96 21.38 -11.32
N TYR A 49 -12.97 20.94 -10.54
CA TYR A 49 -11.76 21.73 -10.24
C TYR A 49 -10.50 21.25 -10.95
N GLY A 50 -10.58 20.22 -11.78
CA GLY A 50 -9.42 19.63 -12.44
C GLY A 50 -8.43 18.98 -11.47
N ALA A 51 -8.90 18.53 -10.30
CA ALA A 51 -8.07 17.92 -9.28
C ALA A 51 -7.96 16.39 -9.49
N PRO A 52 -6.85 15.74 -9.09
CA PRO A 52 -6.71 14.29 -9.22
C PRO A 52 -7.76 13.54 -8.38
N LEU A 53 -8.52 12.63 -9.00
CA LEU A 53 -9.61 11.88 -8.37
C LEU A 53 -9.17 11.14 -7.10
N THR A 54 -8.07 10.40 -7.18
CA THR A 54 -7.58 9.59 -6.06
C THR A 54 -7.12 10.46 -4.88
N LEU A 55 -6.57 11.63 -5.15
CA LEU A 55 -6.21 12.62 -4.13
C LEU A 55 -7.46 13.15 -3.43
N MET A 56 -8.48 13.55 -4.20
CA MET A 56 -9.75 14.02 -3.64
C MET A 56 -10.45 12.91 -2.83
N ALA A 57 -10.41 11.67 -3.31
CA ALA A 57 -10.93 10.51 -2.61
C ALA A 57 -10.24 10.30 -1.24
N LEU A 58 -8.90 10.45 -1.18
CA LEU A 58 -8.18 10.40 0.08
C LEU A 58 -8.59 11.53 1.04
N LEU A 59 -8.60 12.77 0.56
CA LEU A 59 -8.89 13.94 1.40
C LEU A 59 -10.33 13.90 1.95
N ILE A 60 -11.30 13.55 1.11
CA ILE A 60 -12.70 13.38 1.55
C ILE A 60 -12.80 12.19 2.52
N GLY A 61 -12.10 11.09 2.23
CA GLY A 61 -12.02 9.96 3.15
C GLY A 61 -11.46 10.34 4.52
N LEU A 62 -10.37 11.10 4.58
CA LEU A 62 -9.79 11.61 5.83
C LEU A 62 -10.74 12.57 6.56
N ALA A 63 -11.45 13.44 5.84
CA ALA A 63 -12.46 14.33 6.42
C ALA A 63 -13.62 13.55 7.07
N LEU A 64 -13.96 12.38 6.51
CA LEU A 64 -14.99 11.47 7.04
C LEU A 64 -14.44 10.44 8.03
N ASN A 65 -13.22 10.60 8.51
CA ASN A 65 -12.55 9.62 9.41
C ASN A 65 -13.36 9.32 10.68
N PHE A 66 -14.12 10.30 11.20
CA PHE A 66 -14.98 10.11 12.37
C PHE A 66 -16.06 9.02 12.17
N ILE A 67 -16.48 8.75 10.92
CA ILE A 67 -17.45 7.69 10.59
C ILE A 67 -16.80 6.30 10.75
N GLY A 68 -15.50 6.19 10.55
CA GLY A 68 -14.74 4.93 10.68
C GLY A 68 -14.77 4.34 12.08
N ALA A 69 -15.09 5.14 13.10
CA ALA A 69 -15.24 4.68 14.48
C ALA A 69 -16.53 3.86 14.73
N ASP A 70 -17.53 3.94 13.85
CA ASP A 70 -18.76 3.14 13.97
C ASP A 70 -18.51 1.69 13.51
N PRO A 71 -18.68 0.68 14.42
CA PRO A 71 -18.44 -0.72 14.07
C PRO A 71 -19.28 -1.23 12.89
N ARG A 72 -20.47 -0.63 12.64
CA ARG A 72 -21.34 -1.01 11.53
C ARG A 72 -20.74 -0.68 10.17
N MET A 73 -19.84 0.30 10.10
CA MET A 73 -19.16 0.70 8.87
C MET A 73 -17.99 -0.23 8.53
N GLY A 74 -17.40 -0.88 9.54
CA GLY A 74 -16.18 -1.69 9.42
C GLY A 74 -16.20 -2.72 8.29
N PRO A 75 -17.22 -3.60 8.20
CA PRO A 75 -17.27 -4.62 7.15
C PRO A 75 -17.28 -4.05 5.73
N GLY A 76 -18.10 -3.03 5.46
CA GLY A 76 -18.22 -2.40 4.15
C GLY A 76 -16.98 -1.59 3.76
N LEU A 77 -16.43 -0.81 4.68
CA LEU A 77 -15.17 -0.09 4.46
C LEU A 77 -14.01 -1.08 4.27
N GLY A 78 -13.99 -2.20 5.00
CA GLY A 78 -13.02 -3.27 4.84
C GLY A 78 -13.12 -3.93 3.46
N PHE A 79 -14.33 -4.18 2.97
CA PHE A 79 -14.56 -4.68 1.61
C PHE A 79 -14.05 -3.69 0.55
N ALA A 80 -14.37 -2.41 0.68
CA ALA A 80 -13.91 -1.37 -0.24
C ALA A 80 -12.39 -1.27 -0.26
N SER A 81 -11.76 -1.11 0.90
CA SER A 81 -10.31 -0.92 1.02
C SER A 81 -9.48 -2.15 0.62
N LYS A 82 -10.06 -3.37 0.60
CA LYS A 82 -9.35 -4.60 0.28
C LYS A 82 -9.79 -5.22 -1.04
N THR A 83 -11.09 -5.52 -1.16
CA THR A 83 -11.60 -6.28 -2.30
C THR A 83 -11.67 -5.41 -3.54
N LEU A 84 -12.22 -4.18 -3.45
CA LEU A 84 -12.23 -3.28 -4.59
C LEU A 84 -10.82 -2.86 -5.00
N LEU A 85 -9.91 -2.65 -4.04
CA LEU A 85 -8.49 -2.41 -4.34
C LEU A 85 -7.91 -3.53 -5.20
N ARG A 86 -8.05 -4.79 -4.76
CA ARG A 86 -7.49 -5.95 -5.46
C ARG A 86 -8.10 -6.12 -6.84
N LEU A 87 -9.41 -5.93 -6.98
CA LEU A 87 -10.09 -5.95 -8.27
C LEU A 87 -9.62 -4.82 -9.18
N GLY A 88 -9.52 -3.59 -8.67
CA GLY A 88 -9.00 -2.45 -9.41
C GLY A 88 -7.57 -2.68 -9.92
N ILE A 89 -6.69 -3.28 -9.09
CA ILE A 89 -5.33 -3.64 -9.50
C ILE A 89 -5.35 -4.66 -10.65
N VAL A 90 -6.13 -5.74 -10.52
CA VAL A 90 -6.23 -6.78 -11.57
C VAL A 90 -6.71 -6.18 -12.89
N LEU A 91 -7.76 -5.34 -12.84
CA LEU A 91 -8.31 -4.68 -14.01
C LEU A 91 -7.35 -3.66 -14.63
N ALA A 92 -6.55 -2.95 -13.82
CA ALA A 92 -5.51 -2.05 -14.32
C ALA A 92 -4.47 -2.78 -15.19
N GLY A 93 -4.25 -4.08 -14.94
CA GLY A 93 -3.40 -4.93 -15.78
C GLY A 93 -3.89 -5.03 -17.23
N ALA A 94 -5.20 -4.87 -17.48
CA ALA A 94 -5.75 -4.92 -18.84
C ALA A 94 -5.31 -3.73 -19.74
N ARG A 95 -4.72 -2.68 -19.18
CA ARG A 95 -4.17 -1.53 -19.93
C ARG A 95 -2.65 -1.58 -20.06
N ILE A 96 -1.99 -2.39 -19.25
CA ILE A 96 -0.54 -2.53 -19.23
C ILE A 96 -0.13 -3.68 -20.15
N THR A 97 0.98 -3.52 -20.84
CA THR A 97 1.56 -4.55 -21.68
C THR A 97 2.88 -5.08 -21.10
N VAL A 98 3.22 -6.32 -21.42
CA VAL A 98 4.53 -6.91 -21.08
C VAL A 98 5.67 -6.09 -21.71
N GLY A 99 5.41 -5.48 -22.89
CA GLY A 99 6.34 -4.55 -23.51
C GLY A 99 6.71 -3.40 -22.58
N GLN A 100 5.72 -2.70 -22.01
CA GLN A 100 5.95 -1.60 -21.05
C GLN A 100 6.74 -2.05 -19.80
N ILE A 101 6.53 -3.30 -19.36
CA ILE A 101 7.30 -3.86 -18.22
C ILE A 101 8.75 -4.09 -18.63
N ILE A 102 8.98 -4.63 -19.83
CA ILE A 102 10.33 -4.86 -20.41
C ILE A 102 11.03 -3.53 -20.69
N ASP A 103 10.29 -2.54 -21.19
CA ASP A 103 10.81 -1.19 -21.53
C ASP A 103 11.28 -0.40 -20.29
N LEU A 104 10.81 -0.75 -19.09
CA LEU A 104 11.41 -0.23 -17.85
C LEU A 104 12.85 -0.73 -17.67
N GLY A 105 13.18 -1.85 -18.30
CA GLY A 105 14.51 -2.44 -18.30
C GLY A 105 14.86 -3.22 -17.03
N PRO A 106 15.74 -4.21 -17.16
CA PRO A 106 16.15 -5.06 -16.04
C PRO A 106 16.91 -4.28 -14.96
N LEU A 107 17.60 -3.21 -15.34
CA LEU A 107 18.34 -2.37 -14.39
C LEU A 107 17.39 -1.61 -13.46
N THR A 108 16.26 -1.12 -13.99
CA THR A 108 15.22 -0.46 -13.20
C THR A 108 14.56 -1.44 -12.22
N LEU A 109 14.28 -2.67 -12.67
CA LEU A 109 13.74 -3.71 -11.79
C LEU A 109 14.74 -4.13 -10.71
N LEU A 110 16.03 -4.21 -11.06
CA LEU A 110 17.10 -4.44 -10.08
C LEU A 110 17.18 -3.29 -9.06
N ALA A 111 17.04 -2.05 -9.52
CA ALA A 111 17.03 -0.89 -8.63
C ALA A 111 15.87 -0.98 -7.61
N VAL A 112 14.70 -1.45 -8.00
CA VAL A 112 13.58 -1.70 -7.07
C VAL A 112 13.99 -2.67 -5.96
N LEU A 113 14.68 -3.76 -6.30
CA LEU A 113 15.20 -4.71 -5.31
C LEU A 113 16.24 -4.07 -4.38
N VAL A 114 17.17 -3.30 -4.94
CA VAL A 114 18.21 -2.60 -4.16
C VAL A 114 17.56 -1.59 -3.21
N ILE A 115 16.64 -0.77 -3.69
CA ILE A 115 15.90 0.22 -2.88
C ILE A 115 15.15 -0.49 -1.74
N LEU A 116 14.48 -1.61 -2.04
CA LEU A 116 13.75 -2.40 -1.04
C LEU A 116 14.72 -2.90 0.07
N LEU A 117 15.83 -3.53 -0.31
CA LEU A 117 16.80 -4.08 0.64
C LEU A 117 17.49 -2.97 1.45
N ALA A 118 17.85 -1.86 0.81
CA ALA A 118 18.45 -0.70 1.47
C ALA A 118 17.47 -0.06 2.46
N THR A 119 16.20 0.09 2.09
CA THR A 119 15.15 0.62 2.99
C THR A 119 14.91 -0.30 4.19
N LEU A 120 14.85 -1.61 3.97
CA LEU A 120 14.76 -2.60 5.05
C LEU A 120 15.98 -2.49 5.99
N GLY A 121 17.18 -2.44 5.43
CA GLY A 121 18.43 -2.28 6.17
C GLY A 121 18.48 -0.97 6.97
N ALA A 122 18.05 0.13 6.37
CA ALA A 122 17.95 1.43 7.04
C ALA A 122 16.96 1.38 8.22
N GLY A 123 15.78 0.78 8.05
CA GLY A 123 14.83 0.58 9.14
C GLY A 123 15.42 -0.21 10.30
N ILE A 124 16.19 -1.28 10.01
CA ILE A 124 16.89 -2.06 11.04
C ILE A 124 17.96 -1.21 11.74
N ALA A 125 18.75 -0.46 10.99
CA ALA A 125 19.79 0.40 11.52
C ALA A 125 19.23 1.50 12.44
N PHE A 126 18.19 2.22 11.98
CA PHE A 126 17.55 3.27 12.77
C PHE A 126 16.85 2.72 14.02
N ALA A 127 16.20 1.57 13.93
CA ALA A 127 15.58 0.94 15.09
C ALA A 127 16.63 0.51 16.15
N ARG A 128 17.76 -0.01 15.71
CA ARG A 128 18.89 -0.32 16.62
C ARG A 128 19.44 0.95 17.28
N ALA A 129 19.67 2.01 16.52
CA ALA A 129 20.13 3.29 17.03
C ALA A 129 19.14 3.92 18.02
N ALA A 130 17.83 3.73 17.81
CA ALA A 130 16.78 4.19 18.72
C ALA A 130 16.57 3.30 19.96
N GLY A 131 17.30 2.16 20.07
CA GLY A 131 17.15 1.21 21.17
C GLY A 131 15.93 0.29 21.08
N LEU A 132 15.26 0.23 19.91
CA LEU A 132 14.05 -0.59 19.67
C LEU A 132 14.35 -2.03 19.21
N GLY A 133 15.63 -2.31 18.89
CA GLY A 133 16.09 -3.63 18.47
C GLY A 133 15.84 -3.97 16.99
N SER A 134 16.51 -5.06 16.53
CA SER A 134 16.48 -5.44 15.12
C SER A 134 15.14 -6.03 14.67
N ALA A 135 14.42 -6.70 15.57
CA ALA A 135 13.11 -7.27 15.22
C ALA A 135 12.08 -6.18 14.91
N PHE A 136 12.01 -5.12 15.73
CA PHE A 136 11.18 -3.96 15.43
C PHE A 136 11.61 -3.27 14.14
N GLY A 137 12.94 -3.13 13.92
CA GLY A 137 13.47 -2.55 12.69
C GLY A 137 13.13 -3.37 11.43
N THR A 138 13.13 -4.70 11.54
CA THR A 138 12.70 -5.59 10.45
C THR A 138 11.19 -5.43 10.19
N LEU A 139 10.37 -5.32 11.24
CA LEU A 139 8.93 -5.10 11.13
C LEU A 139 8.63 -3.74 10.46
N ALA A 140 9.16 -2.65 11.01
CA ALA A 140 8.92 -1.30 10.52
C ALA A 140 9.57 -1.04 9.15
N GLY A 141 10.87 -1.37 9.02
CA GLY A 141 11.62 -1.20 7.78
C GLY A 141 11.10 -2.06 6.63
N GLY A 142 10.72 -3.31 6.90
CA GLY A 142 10.12 -4.19 5.90
C GLY A 142 8.72 -3.74 5.47
N ALA A 143 7.94 -3.22 6.40
CA ALA A 143 6.66 -2.61 6.08
C ALA A 143 6.82 -1.39 5.14
N VAL A 144 7.75 -0.47 5.46
CA VAL A 144 8.11 0.68 4.58
C VAL A 144 8.62 0.19 3.22
N ALA A 145 9.49 -0.82 3.22
CA ALA A 145 10.18 -1.28 2.02
C ALA A 145 9.27 -2.00 1.03
N ILE A 146 8.16 -2.63 1.44
CA ILE A 146 7.38 -3.52 0.57
C ILE A 146 5.99 -2.92 0.26
N CYS A 147 5.00 -3.20 1.12
CA CYS A 147 3.61 -2.84 0.86
C CYS A 147 2.83 -2.37 2.11
N GLY A 148 3.54 -1.79 3.05
CA GLY A 148 2.92 -1.22 4.24
C GLY A 148 2.35 -2.30 5.17
N ALA A 149 1.08 -2.21 5.46
CA ALA A 149 0.42 -3.04 6.46
C ALA A 149 0.43 -4.54 6.15
N SER A 150 0.24 -4.96 4.89
CA SER A 150 0.29 -6.38 4.54
C SER A 150 1.68 -6.99 4.82
N ALA A 151 2.74 -6.23 4.51
CA ALA A 151 4.11 -6.63 4.84
C ALA A 151 4.34 -6.66 6.36
N ALA A 152 3.83 -5.67 7.09
CA ALA A 152 3.93 -5.63 8.56
C ALA A 152 3.32 -6.86 9.21
N MET A 153 2.12 -7.26 8.81
CA MET A 153 1.43 -8.44 9.33
C MET A 153 2.18 -9.74 9.01
N ALA A 154 2.63 -9.87 7.76
CA ALA A 154 3.38 -11.04 7.34
C ALA A 154 4.73 -11.17 8.08
N LEU A 155 5.43 -10.04 8.27
CA LEU A 155 6.67 -9.97 9.04
C LEU A 155 6.44 -10.24 10.53
N ALA A 156 5.38 -9.70 11.14
CA ALA A 156 5.04 -9.98 12.53
C ALA A 156 4.78 -11.48 12.76
N THR A 157 4.03 -12.11 11.84
CA THR A 157 3.79 -13.56 11.87
C THR A 157 5.10 -14.36 11.75
N THR A 158 6.01 -13.92 10.87
CA THR A 158 7.30 -14.59 10.65
C THR A 158 8.25 -14.40 11.84
N LEU A 159 8.28 -13.22 12.45
CA LEU A 159 9.10 -12.91 13.62
C LEU A 159 8.62 -13.60 14.89
N GLY A 160 7.31 -13.83 15.01
CA GLY A 160 6.65 -14.38 16.20
C GLY A 160 6.38 -13.32 17.27
N GLU A 161 5.40 -13.60 18.12
CA GLU A 161 4.84 -12.65 19.09
C GLU A 161 5.85 -12.17 20.15
N ARG A 162 6.86 -12.99 20.48
CA ARG A 162 7.94 -12.61 21.42
C ARG A 162 8.85 -11.51 20.88
N ARG A 163 9.01 -11.42 19.54
CA ARG A 163 9.91 -10.46 18.88
C ARG A 163 9.17 -9.29 18.26
N ALA A 164 7.90 -9.49 17.87
CA ALA A 164 7.02 -8.49 17.31
C ALA A 164 5.64 -8.64 17.96
N ASN A 165 5.46 -8.01 19.11
CA ASN A 165 4.19 -8.10 19.85
C ASN A 165 3.08 -7.27 19.19
N GLN A 166 1.84 -7.50 19.59
CA GLN A 166 0.66 -6.85 19.03
C GLN A 166 0.71 -5.31 19.13
N ALA A 167 1.26 -4.78 20.24
CA ALA A 167 1.39 -3.34 20.40
C ALA A 167 2.38 -2.74 19.38
N GLN A 168 3.52 -3.40 19.14
CA GLN A 168 4.48 -2.97 18.13
C GLN A 168 3.90 -3.06 16.71
N LEU A 169 3.15 -4.12 16.41
CA LEU A 169 2.46 -4.27 15.13
C LEU A 169 1.43 -3.15 14.93
N ALA A 170 0.56 -2.92 15.92
CA ALA A 170 -0.43 -1.85 15.85
C ALA A 170 0.21 -0.48 15.61
N LEU A 171 1.30 -0.20 16.31
CA LEU A 171 2.06 1.03 16.20
C LEU A 171 2.67 1.22 14.78
N VAL A 172 3.24 0.15 14.21
CA VAL A 172 3.76 0.17 12.85
C VAL A 172 2.64 0.37 11.84
N LEU A 173 1.49 -0.30 12.00
CA LEU A 173 0.33 -0.15 11.11
C LEU A 173 -0.18 1.29 11.09
N VAL A 174 -0.31 1.91 12.29
CA VAL A 174 -0.73 3.32 12.42
C VAL A 174 0.27 4.26 11.76
N GLY A 175 1.55 4.14 12.11
CA GLY A 175 2.60 5.01 11.59
C GLY A 175 2.76 4.93 10.08
N ILE A 176 2.69 3.72 9.51
CA ILE A 176 2.78 3.51 8.06
C ILE A 176 1.56 4.06 7.32
N SER A 177 0.35 3.87 7.87
CA SER A 177 -0.86 4.41 7.24
C SER A 177 -0.80 5.93 7.14
N ALA A 178 -0.37 6.60 8.22
CA ALA A 178 -0.21 8.05 8.22
C ALA A 178 0.91 8.53 7.29
N ALA A 179 2.09 7.87 7.34
CA ALA A 179 3.22 8.22 6.49
C ALA A 179 2.88 8.04 5.00
N SER A 180 2.17 6.97 4.66
CA SER A 180 1.75 6.69 3.29
C SER A 180 0.68 7.67 2.78
N ALA A 181 -0.27 8.07 3.63
CA ALA A 181 -1.25 9.10 3.29
C ALA A 181 -0.57 10.47 3.05
N ALA A 182 0.37 10.85 3.90
CA ALA A 182 1.17 12.06 3.70
C ALA A 182 2.00 11.98 2.41
N ALA A 183 2.63 10.84 2.14
CA ALA A 183 3.41 10.62 0.93
C ALA A 183 2.55 10.70 -0.35
N MET A 184 1.35 10.13 -0.35
CA MET A 184 0.42 10.21 -1.49
C MET A 184 0.10 11.66 -1.86
N PHE A 185 0.04 12.56 -0.87
CA PHE A 185 -0.22 13.99 -1.09
C PHE A 185 1.05 14.74 -1.49
N LEU A 186 2.14 14.55 -0.74
CA LEU A 186 3.35 15.39 -0.85
C LEU A 186 4.25 14.99 -2.03
N TYR A 187 4.36 13.69 -2.34
CA TYR A 187 5.35 13.22 -3.31
C TYR A 187 5.01 13.57 -4.77
N PRO A 188 3.74 13.57 -5.24
CA PRO A 188 3.41 14.08 -6.57
C PRO A 188 3.75 15.57 -6.71
N ILE A 189 3.52 16.38 -5.66
CA ILE A 189 3.88 17.80 -5.65
C ILE A 189 5.41 17.94 -5.78
N LEU A 190 6.17 17.14 -5.02
CA LEU A 190 7.63 17.12 -5.11
C LEU A 190 8.10 16.73 -6.52
N ALA A 191 7.49 15.72 -7.13
CA ALA A 191 7.80 15.29 -8.49
C ALA A 191 7.60 16.42 -9.52
N HIS A 192 6.49 17.15 -9.41
CA HIS A 192 6.23 18.33 -10.26
C HIS A 192 7.26 19.45 -10.04
N GLN A 193 7.59 19.75 -8.78
CA GLN A 193 8.58 20.80 -8.47
C GLN A 193 9.98 20.46 -8.96
N LEU A 194 10.35 19.18 -8.98
CA LEU A 194 11.63 18.71 -9.50
C LEU A 194 11.65 18.54 -11.02
N GLY A 195 10.52 18.78 -11.72
CA GLY A 195 10.41 18.64 -13.16
C GLY A 195 10.59 17.21 -13.67
N LEU A 196 10.20 16.20 -12.87
CA LEU A 196 10.31 14.81 -13.29
C LEU A 196 9.36 14.52 -14.46
N ASN A 197 9.83 13.71 -15.42
CA ASN A 197 8.96 13.19 -16.46
C ASN A 197 8.05 12.07 -15.91
N ASP A 198 7.07 11.63 -16.72
CA ASP A 198 6.05 10.64 -16.29
C ASP A 198 6.66 9.33 -15.81
N ARG A 199 7.68 8.82 -16.50
CA ARG A 199 8.36 7.57 -16.12
C ARG A 199 9.14 7.71 -14.82
N GLN A 200 9.86 8.82 -14.66
CA GLN A 200 10.62 9.13 -13.44
C GLN A 200 9.68 9.32 -12.24
N ALA A 201 8.62 10.08 -12.42
CA ALA A 201 7.60 10.29 -11.39
C ALA A 201 6.92 8.97 -11.00
N GLY A 202 6.48 8.17 -11.97
CA GLY A 202 5.88 6.87 -11.74
C GLY A 202 6.80 5.92 -10.99
N PHE A 203 8.09 5.85 -11.37
CA PHE A 203 9.08 5.05 -10.66
C PHE A 203 9.27 5.54 -9.22
N MET A 204 9.50 6.84 -9.03
CA MET A 204 9.70 7.42 -7.69
C MET A 204 8.48 7.15 -6.79
N LEU A 205 7.27 7.39 -7.27
CA LEU A 205 6.04 7.20 -6.50
C LEU A 205 5.79 5.73 -6.17
N GLY A 206 5.94 4.83 -7.14
CA GLY A 206 5.79 3.38 -6.95
C GLY A 206 6.84 2.79 -6.02
N ALA A 207 8.08 3.29 -6.07
CA ALA A 207 9.19 2.79 -5.27
C ALA A 207 9.29 3.42 -3.87
N SER A 208 8.70 4.59 -3.61
CA SER A 208 8.79 5.27 -2.31
C SER A 208 7.53 5.15 -1.44
N ILE A 209 6.34 5.26 -2.00
CA ILE A 209 5.07 5.20 -1.24
C ILE A 209 4.84 3.77 -0.74
N HIS A 210 4.37 3.62 0.51
CA HIS A 210 4.32 2.30 1.16
C HIS A 210 3.08 1.50 0.76
N ASP A 211 1.89 2.10 0.82
CA ASP A 211 0.63 1.45 0.47
C ASP A 211 0.43 1.31 -1.04
N VAL A 212 -0.19 0.19 -1.48
CA VAL A 212 -0.38 -0.10 -2.91
C VAL A 212 -1.38 0.86 -3.54
N ALA A 213 -2.55 1.08 -2.88
CA ALA A 213 -3.58 1.96 -3.40
C ALA A 213 -3.08 3.39 -3.53
N GLN A 214 -2.36 3.84 -2.50
CA GLN A 214 -1.85 5.21 -2.43
C GLN A 214 -0.69 5.44 -3.40
N ALA A 215 0.18 4.44 -3.63
CA ALA A 215 1.26 4.53 -4.61
C ALA A 215 0.70 4.63 -6.04
N ILE A 216 -0.24 3.76 -6.40
CA ILE A 216 -0.89 3.77 -7.71
C ILE A 216 -1.72 5.05 -7.87
N GLY A 217 -2.49 5.42 -6.83
CA GLY A 217 -3.27 6.64 -6.82
C GLY A 217 -2.43 7.91 -6.98
N ALA A 218 -1.27 7.99 -6.31
CA ALA A 218 -0.30 9.07 -6.48
C ALA A 218 0.26 9.12 -7.91
N GLY A 219 0.56 7.97 -8.50
CA GLY A 219 0.98 7.86 -9.89
C GLY A 219 -0.05 8.44 -10.85
N TYR A 220 -1.32 7.99 -10.74
CA TYR A 220 -2.41 8.51 -11.56
C TYR A 220 -2.77 9.96 -11.25
N SER A 221 -2.46 10.48 -10.07
CA SER A 221 -2.62 11.91 -9.78
C SER A 221 -1.58 12.77 -10.49
N PHE A 222 -0.46 12.20 -10.91
CA PHE A 222 0.57 12.87 -11.69
C PHE A 222 0.25 12.81 -13.18
N SER A 223 0.11 11.60 -13.73
CA SER A 223 -0.32 11.32 -15.10
C SER A 223 -0.74 9.86 -15.27
N ASP A 224 -1.40 9.55 -16.39
CA ASP A 224 -1.78 8.17 -16.73
C ASP A 224 -0.55 7.26 -16.90
N GLU A 225 0.52 7.74 -17.54
CA GLU A 225 1.76 7.00 -17.73
C GLU A 225 2.47 6.77 -16.39
N ALA A 226 2.57 7.80 -15.55
CA ALA A 226 3.13 7.66 -14.21
C ALA A 226 2.35 6.67 -13.34
N GLY A 227 1.02 6.63 -13.48
CA GLY A 227 0.16 5.65 -12.81
C GLY A 227 0.47 4.21 -13.21
N GLN A 228 0.66 3.96 -14.50
CA GLN A 228 1.02 2.63 -15.03
C GLN A 228 2.41 2.20 -14.54
N VAL A 229 3.41 3.08 -14.63
CA VAL A 229 4.76 2.81 -14.13
C VAL A 229 4.75 2.58 -12.62
N ALA A 230 4.04 3.40 -11.85
CA ALA A 230 3.90 3.23 -10.41
C ALA A 230 3.26 1.88 -10.05
N ALA A 231 2.25 1.43 -10.81
CA ALA A 231 1.64 0.12 -10.61
C ALA A 231 2.64 -1.02 -10.86
N ILE A 232 3.39 -0.99 -11.96
CA ILE A 232 4.40 -2.01 -12.28
C ILE A 232 5.46 -2.08 -11.18
N VAL A 233 6.05 -0.94 -10.83
CA VAL A 233 7.10 -0.83 -9.80
C VAL A 233 6.57 -1.30 -8.44
N LYS A 234 5.38 -0.86 -8.05
CA LYS A 234 4.78 -1.23 -6.76
C LYS A 234 4.44 -2.71 -6.68
N LEU A 235 3.88 -3.29 -7.73
CA LEU A 235 3.54 -4.72 -7.75
C LEU A 235 4.77 -5.61 -7.81
N THR A 236 5.86 -5.14 -8.43
CA THR A 236 7.17 -5.80 -8.34
C THR A 236 7.66 -5.87 -6.88
N ARG A 237 7.57 -4.77 -6.12
CA ARG A 237 7.90 -4.79 -4.68
C ARG A 237 7.02 -5.77 -3.89
N VAL A 238 5.72 -5.82 -4.18
CA VAL A 238 4.80 -6.77 -3.52
C VAL A 238 5.15 -8.21 -3.86
N ALA A 239 5.55 -8.50 -5.10
CA ALA A 239 6.02 -9.82 -5.50
C ALA A 239 7.28 -10.26 -4.73
N LEU A 240 8.13 -9.30 -4.35
CA LEU A 240 9.34 -9.56 -3.55
C LEU A 240 9.04 -9.84 -2.05
N LEU A 241 7.78 -9.73 -1.60
CA LEU A 241 7.42 -10.06 -0.21
C LEU A 241 7.82 -11.50 0.16
N ALA A 242 7.52 -12.47 -0.70
CA ALA A 242 7.79 -13.88 -0.42
C ALA A 242 9.29 -14.15 -0.22
N PRO A 243 10.22 -13.75 -1.11
CA PRO A 243 11.64 -13.94 -0.89
C PRO A 243 12.18 -13.18 0.34
N VAL A 244 11.65 -11.97 0.63
CA VAL A 244 12.05 -11.22 1.83
C VAL A 244 11.61 -11.93 3.11
N LEU A 245 10.41 -12.51 3.15
CA LEU A 245 9.95 -13.29 4.30
C LEU A 245 10.80 -14.56 4.49
N ALA A 246 11.18 -15.23 3.40
CA ALA A 246 12.10 -16.36 3.47
C ALA A 246 13.48 -15.95 4.04
N LEU A 247 13.99 -14.78 3.61
CA LEU A 247 15.23 -14.21 4.15
C LEU A 247 15.09 -13.90 5.64
N VAL A 248 14.02 -13.24 6.06
CA VAL A 248 13.75 -12.91 7.47
C VAL A 248 13.62 -14.19 8.30
N ALA A 249 12.91 -15.21 7.82
CA ALA A 249 12.78 -16.49 8.49
C ALA A 249 14.13 -17.24 8.65
N ALA A 250 15.06 -17.06 7.71
CA ALA A 250 16.40 -17.62 7.83
C ALA A 250 17.23 -16.96 8.93
N PHE A 251 17.11 -15.64 9.11
CA PHE A 251 17.81 -14.89 10.17
C PHE A 251 17.13 -15.00 11.54
N PHE A 252 15.80 -15.01 11.57
CA PHE A 252 15.00 -15.08 12.79
C PHE A 252 14.27 -16.42 12.85
N ARG A 253 14.97 -17.52 13.11
CA ARG A 253 14.38 -18.87 13.14
C ARG A 253 12.98 -18.88 13.75
N PRO A 254 11.94 -19.40 13.04
CA PRO A 254 10.58 -19.47 13.54
C PRO A 254 10.49 -20.25 14.85
N GLU A 255 9.76 -19.75 15.84
CA GLU A 255 9.62 -20.40 17.15
C GLU A 255 8.90 -21.76 17.06
N ASN A 256 8.07 -21.99 16.04
CA ASN A 256 7.21 -23.18 15.94
C ASN A 256 7.56 -24.15 14.81
N GLY A 257 8.72 -24.02 14.17
CA GLY A 257 9.16 -24.97 13.12
C GLY A 257 8.24 -25.09 11.88
N LYS A 258 7.11 -24.38 11.85
CA LYS A 258 6.19 -24.37 10.69
C LYS A 258 6.78 -23.50 9.59
N LYS A 259 7.14 -24.13 8.47
CA LYS A 259 7.44 -23.42 7.23
C LYS A 259 6.13 -22.75 6.75
N THR A 260 5.98 -21.48 7.01
CA THR A 260 4.91 -20.68 6.41
C THR A 260 5.31 -20.38 4.97
N GLY A 261 4.87 -21.20 4.04
CA GLY A 261 4.86 -20.83 2.63
C GLY A 261 3.83 -19.72 2.46
N ILE A 262 4.29 -18.48 2.25
CA ILE A 262 3.38 -17.37 1.97
C ILE A 262 3.15 -17.38 0.47
N PRO A 263 1.92 -17.67 0.01
CA PRO A 263 1.62 -17.64 -1.41
C PRO A 263 1.72 -16.22 -1.94
N LEU A 264 2.19 -16.09 -3.18
CA LEU A 264 2.16 -14.82 -3.90
C LEU A 264 0.71 -14.29 -3.92
N PRO A 265 0.45 -13.00 -3.60
CA PRO A 265 -0.91 -12.49 -3.56
C PRO A 265 -1.60 -12.65 -4.92
N TRP A 266 -2.79 -13.25 -4.94
CA TRP A 266 -3.51 -13.59 -6.17
C TRP A 266 -3.76 -12.41 -7.10
N PHE A 267 -3.97 -11.20 -6.55
CA PHE A 267 -4.19 -9.99 -7.34
C PHE A 267 -2.94 -9.53 -8.09
N VAL A 268 -1.73 -9.83 -7.58
CA VAL A 268 -0.47 -9.58 -8.28
C VAL A 268 -0.36 -10.52 -9.49
N VAL A 269 -0.66 -11.80 -9.28
CA VAL A 269 -0.72 -12.78 -10.39
C VAL A 269 -1.77 -12.34 -11.41
N GLY A 270 -2.98 -11.97 -10.95
CA GLY A 270 -4.05 -11.46 -11.80
C GLY A 270 -3.63 -10.26 -12.66
N PHE A 271 -2.95 -9.28 -12.07
CA PHE A 271 -2.42 -8.12 -12.80
C PHE A 271 -1.48 -8.53 -13.95
N PHE A 272 -0.47 -9.36 -13.65
CA PHE A 272 0.47 -9.80 -14.70
C PHE A 272 -0.18 -10.70 -15.74
N VAL A 273 -1.17 -11.53 -15.37
CA VAL A 273 -1.94 -12.33 -16.32
C VAL A 273 -2.73 -11.43 -17.27
N PHE A 274 -3.44 -10.41 -16.75
CA PHE A 274 -4.18 -9.47 -17.61
C PHE A 274 -3.24 -8.63 -18.48
N ALA A 275 -2.09 -8.21 -17.96
CA ALA A 275 -1.06 -7.54 -18.76
C ALA A 275 -0.53 -8.45 -19.89
N GLY A 276 -0.34 -9.74 -19.61
CA GLY A 276 0.03 -10.75 -20.60
C GLY A 276 -1.04 -10.92 -21.69
N ILE A 277 -2.31 -11.04 -21.30
CA ILE A 277 -3.44 -11.17 -22.25
C ILE A 277 -3.56 -9.90 -23.11
N ASN A 278 -3.41 -8.70 -22.50
CA ASN A 278 -3.43 -7.44 -23.24
C ASN A 278 -2.29 -7.35 -24.25
N SER A 279 -1.13 -7.89 -23.92
CA SER A 279 0.06 -7.91 -24.80
C SER A 279 -0.14 -8.76 -26.06
N LEU A 280 -1.06 -9.74 -26.01
CA LEU A 280 -1.42 -10.55 -27.18
C LEU A 280 -2.37 -9.82 -28.14
N GLY A 281 -2.81 -8.61 -27.81
CA GLY A 281 -3.74 -7.82 -28.63
C GLY A 281 -5.16 -8.39 -28.70
N VAL A 282 -5.49 -9.32 -27.79
CA VAL A 282 -6.80 -10.02 -27.78
C VAL A 282 -7.91 -9.16 -27.16
N ILE A 283 -7.54 -8.18 -26.30
CA ILE A 283 -8.52 -7.33 -25.61
C ILE A 283 -8.90 -6.16 -26.55
N PRO A 284 -10.18 -6.07 -26.97
CA PRO A 284 -10.65 -4.91 -27.74
C PRO A 284 -10.45 -3.61 -26.94
N THR A 285 -10.11 -2.52 -27.61
CA THR A 285 -9.87 -1.21 -26.97
C THR A 285 -11.07 -0.73 -26.13
N MET A 286 -12.31 -1.01 -26.58
CA MET A 286 -13.51 -0.68 -25.81
C MET A 286 -13.57 -1.42 -24.47
N VAL A 287 -13.18 -2.69 -24.44
CA VAL A 287 -13.14 -3.51 -23.21
C VAL A 287 -12.02 -3.04 -22.29
N SER A 288 -10.86 -2.74 -22.86
CA SER A 288 -9.71 -2.21 -22.10
C SER A 288 -10.04 -0.86 -21.44
N ASN A 289 -10.69 0.05 -22.18
CA ASN A 289 -11.11 1.35 -21.63
C ASN A 289 -12.16 1.18 -20.54
N GLY A 290 -13.19 0.35 -20.76
CA GLY A 290 -14.19 0.05 -19.72
C GLY A 290 -13.58 -0.60 -18.47
N ALA A 291 -12.62 -1.51 -18.65
CA ALA A 291 -11.87 -2.09 -17.53
C ALA A 291 -11.08 -1.03 -16.75
N GLN A 292 -10.48 -0.05 -17.45
CA GLN A 292 -9.77 1.06 -16.83
C GLN A 292 -10.71 1.97 -16.03
N ASP A 293 -11.89 2.31 -16.56
CA ASP A 293 -12.87 3.14 -15.84
C ASP A 293 -13.30 2.46 -14.54
N VAL A 294 -13.60 1.14 -14.62
CA VAL A 294 -13.94 0.34 -13.44
C VAL A 294 -12.75 0.23 -12.49
N ALA A 295 -11.52 0.05 -12.99
CA ALA A 295 -10.31 0.01 -12.18
C ALA A 295 -10.12 1.33 -11.41
N THR A 296 -10.26 2.46 -12.10
CA THR A 296 -10.13 3.81 -11.52
C THR A 296 -11.19 4.04 -10.43
N ALA A 297 -12.45 3.67 -10.69
CA ALA A 297 -13.52 3.78 -9.69
C ALA A 297 -13.25 2.88 -8.46
N CYS A 298 -12.81 1.63 -8.69
CA CYS A 298 -12.45 0.71 -7.61
C CYS A 298 -11.27 1.23 -6.77
N LEU A 299 -10.22 1.76 -7.42
CA LEU A 299 -9.06 2.32 -6.74
C LEU A 299 -9.43 3.58 -5.95
N ALA A 300 -10.22 4.50 -6.52
CA ALA A 300 -10.69 5.69 -5.82
C ALA A 300 -11.55 5.32 -4.60
N CYS A 301 -12.46 4.36 -4.75
CA CYS A 301 -13.29 3.87 -3.64
C CYS A 301 -12.45 3.22 -2.54
N ALA A 302 -11.44 2.44 -2.91
CA ALA A 302 -10.51 1.85 -1.96
C ALA A 302 -9.71 2.91 -1.21
N VAL A 303 -9.23 3.95 -1.90
CA VAL A 303 -8.49 5.07 -1.30
C VAL A 303 -9.39 5.88 -0.36
N ALA A 304 -10.64 6.20 -0.74
CA ALA A 304 -11.61 6.85 0.13
C ALA A 304 -11.88 6.03 1.40
N ALA A 305 -12.13 4.73 1.26
CA ALA A 305 -12.34 3.84 2.40
C ALA A 305 -11.10 3.74 3.31
N THR A 306 -9.89 3.76 2.74
CA THR A 306 -8.64 3.78 3.50
C THR A 306 -8.50 5.09 4.29
N GLY A 307 -8.85 6.23 3.70
CA GLY A 307 -8.89 7.53 4.39
C GLY A 307 -9.87 7.55 5.56
N ILE A 308 -11.10 7.03 5.35
CA ILE A 308 -12.13 6.94 6.41
C ILE A 308 -11.63 6.06 7.57
N ARG A 309 -10.90 4.99 7.28
CA ARG A 309 -10.37 4.04 8.29
C ARG A 309 -9.02 4.44 8.87
N ALA A 310 -8.42 5.56 8.44
CA ALA A 310 -7.11 5.95 8.91
C ALA A 310 -7.09 6.16 10.44
N PRO A 311 -6.12 5.57 11.18
CA PRO A 311 -6.11 5.59 12.65
C PRO A 311 -5.54 6.90 13.20
N MET A 312 -6.17 8.03 12.87
CA MET A 312 -5.65 9.37 13.19
C MET A 312 -5.56 9.65 14.69
N SER A 313 -6.52 9.15 15.49
CA SER A 313 -6.52 9.31 16.95
C SER A 313 -5.37 8.58 17.62
N SER A 314 -5.08 7.36 17.16
CA SER A 314 -4.01 6.53 17.73
C SER A 314 -2.61 7.03 17.38
N LEU A 315 -2.49 7.88 16.37
CA LEU A 315 -1.20 8.47 15.98
C LEU A 315 -0.62 9.37 17.08
N LEU A 316 -1.50 10.10 17.79
CA LEU A 316 -1.09 11.01 18.88
C LEU A 316 -0.63 10.25 20.12
N GLU A 317 -1.08 9.01 20.33
CA GLU A 317 -0.70 8.16 21.45
C GLU A 317 0.59 7.38 21.16
N THR A 318 1.03 7.35 19.89
CA THR A 318 2.23 6.63 19.46
C THR A 318 3.48 7.36 19.96
N GLY A 319 4.36 6.65 20.65
CA GLY A 319 5.63 7.22 21.09
C GLY A 319 6.48 7.71 19.91
N PHE A 320 7.19 8.81 20.09
CA PHE A 320 7.97 9.48 19.04
C PHE A 320 9.04 8.58 18.37
N LYS A 321 9.76 7.75 19.15
CA LYS A 321 10.87 6.93 18.63
C LYS A 321 10.47 5.93 17.53
N PRO A 322 9.41 5.12 17.68
CA PRO A 322 8.96 4.22 16.63
C PRO A 322 8.53 4.95 15.36
N LEU A 323 7.83 6.07 15.51
CA LEU A 323 7.39 6.90 14.38
C LEU A 323 8.60 7.48 13.64
N LEU A 324 9.62 7.92 14.38
CA LEU A 324 10.87 8.43 13.79
C LEU A 324 11.56 7.37 12.92
N VAL A 325 11.60 6.09 13.35
CA VAL A 325 12.16 5.00 12.56
C VAL A 325 11.42 4.86 11.22
N ILE A 326 10.09 4.91 11.25
CA ILE A 326 9.24 4.82 10.03
C ILE A 326 9.53 6.01 9.11
N ILE A 327 9.55 7.23 9.65
CA ILE A 327 9.81 8.45 8.87
C ILE A 327 11.21 8.41 8.24
N LEU A 328 12.24 8.05 9.00
CA LEU A 328 13.61 7.99 8.48
C LEU A 328 13.76 6.91 7.41
N ALA A 329 13.17 5.74 7.61
CA ALA A 329 13.15 4.68 6.58
C ALA A 329 12.40 5.14 5.32
N SER A 330 11.29 5.90 5.48
CA SER A 330 10.53 6.47 4.37
C SER A 330 11.32 7.52 3.58
N LEU A 331 12.09 8.36 4.29
CA LEU A 331 12.98 9.33 3.64
C LEU A 331 14.10 8.65 2.87
N VAL A 332 14.67 7.56 3.41
CA VAL A 332 15.66 6.74 2.67
C VAL A 332 15.01 6.14 1.41
N ALA A 333 13.81 5.58 1.52
CA ALA A 333 13.09 5.05 0.36
C ALA A 333 12.85 6.14 -0.69
N LEU A 334 12.42 7.34 -0.28
CA LEU A 334 12.21 8.48 -1.17
C LEU A 334 13.51 8.91 -1.85
N ALA A 335 14.59 9.12 -1.07
CA ALA A 335 15.86 9.57 -1.61
C ALA A 335 16.46 8.58 -2.63
N LEU A 336 16.41 7.27 -2.32
CA LEU A 336 16.90 6.24 -3.22
C LEU A 336 16.01 6.09 -4.46
N SER A 337 14.70 6.23 -4.31
CA SER A 337 13.75 6.17 -5.43
C SER A 337 13.91 7.37 -6.35
N LEU A 338 14.11 8.56 -5.79
CA LEU A 338 14.40 9.78 -6.57
C LEU A 338 15.75 9.66 -7.30
N GLY A 339 16.79 9.22 -6.59
CA GLY A 339 18.10 8.98 -7.21
C GLY A 339 18.02 7.94 -8.33
N GLY A 340 17.31 6.84 -8.11
CA GLY A 340 17.07 5.83 -9.14
C GLY A 340 16.29 6.38 -10.35
N ALA A 341 15.26 7.19 -10.11
CA ALA A 341 14.48 7.83 -11.17
C ALA A 341 15.36 8.75 -12.07
N LEU A 342 16.22 9.55 -11.45
CA LEU A 342 17.07 10.50 -12.17
C LEU A 342 18.25 9.86 -12.91
N ILE A 343 18.73 8.70 -12.44
CA ILE A 343 19.91 8.03 -13.03
C ILE A 343 19.52 7.02 -14.10
N LEU A 344 18.37 6.34 -13.94
CA LEU A 344 17.99 5.19 -14.76
C LEU A 344 16.94 5.50 -15.82
N LEU A 345 16.18 6.58 -15.65
CA LEU A 345 15.04 6.96 -16.50
C LEU A 345 15.14 8.42 -16.93
#